data_c6784fe307de116e96c573ea4ef356af
#
_entry.id   c6784fe307de116e96c573ea4ef356af
#
_cell.length_a   1.000
_cell.length_b   1.000
_cell.length_c   1.000
_cell.angle_alpha   90.00
_cell.angle_beta   90.00
_cell.angle_gamma   90.00
#
_symmetry.space_group_name_H-M   'P 1'
#
loop_
_entity.id
_entity.type
_entity.pdbx_description
1 polymer ?
#
loop_
_entity_poly.entity_id
_entity_poly.type
_entity_poly.pdbx_seq_one_letter_code
_entity_poly.pdbx_strand_id
1 'polypeptide(L)'
;MPKKKNEDVVEETVVEESSKKSTKKPAKSRKKADPAESVESGKDSDLKAPKTAAKLEEEGDIAADYLEALLDIADLDGDIDIDVENGRAALAIVGGKLSHLVGREGEVLDSIQELTRLAVQTSTGDRSRLMLDIDNFRANRRTELTALAKEMAEEAKTTGGSIKLKPMNAFERKIIHDTIQDLGLTSESDGEDPNRFVVIYPA
;
A
#
# COMPACT_ATOMS: atom_id res chain seq x y z
N MET A 1 -38.24 -21.45 44.60
CA MET A 1 -39.69 -21.07 44.65
C MET A 1 -39.78 -19.55 44.63
N PRO A 2 -40.78 -18.94 43.94
CA PRO A 2 -41.10 -19.08 42.53
C PRO A 2 -41.19 -17.74 41.76
N LYS A 3 -41.04 -17.81 40.39
CA LYS A 3 -42.03 -17.47 39.37
C LYS A 3 -42.59 -16.03 39.27
N LYS A 4 -42.44 -15.45 38.09
CA LYS A 4 -43.44 -15.06 37.08
C LYS A 4 -42.72 -14.22 36.02
N LYS A 5 -42.60 -14.58 34.70
CA LYS A 5 -43.60 -14.68 33.63
C LYS A 5 -44.48 -13.43 33.46
N ASN A 6 -44.29 -12.78 32.29
CA ASN A 6 -45.32 -12.34 31.30
C ASN A 6 -44.53 -11.90 30.05
N GLU A 7 -44.69 -12.51 29.00
CA GLU A 7 -45.47 -12.66 27.76
C GLU A 7 -46.58 -11.61 27.62
N ASP A 8 -46.54 -10.95 26.43
CA ASP A 8 -47.62 -10.70 25.46
C ASP A 8 -47.08 -9.77 24.37
N VAL A 9 -46.97 -10.11 23.12
CA VAL A 9 -47.81 -10.62 22.02
C VAL A 9 -48.71 -9.53 21.42
N VAL A 10 -48.65 -9.52 20.06
CA VAL A 10 -49.54 -9.05 18.97
C VAL A 10 -49.63 -7.55 18.70
N GLU A 11 -49.74 -7.03 17.43
CA GLU A 11 -50.35 -7.56 16.21
C GLU A 11 -49.96 -6.61 15.05
N GLU A 12 -49.65 -7.15 13.96
CA GLU A 12 -49.92 -7.00 12.57
C GLU A 12 -51.06 -6.01 12.18
N THR A 13 -50.82 -5.16 11.18
CA THR A 13 -51.83 -4.91 10.13
C THR A 13 -51.21 -4.53 8.80
N VAL A 14 -51.47 -5.32 7.83
CA VAL A 14 -51.39 -5.23 6.40
C VAL A 14 -52.60 -4.42 5.87
N VAL A 15 -52.47 -3.67 4.78
CA VAL A 15 -53.40 -3.49 3.62
C VAL A 15 -52.66 -2.64 2.59
N GLU A 16 -52.23 -3.14 1.45
CA GLU A 16 -52.90 -3.43 0.18
C GLU A 16 -53.45 -2.21 -0.56
N GLU A 17 -52.93 -2.06 -1.72
CA GLU A 17 -53.41 -2.11 -3.13
C GLU A 17 -53.97 -0.79 -3.70
N SER A 18 -53.62 -0.36 -4.84
CA SER A 18 -54.04 -0.62 -6.22
C SER A 18 -53.64 0.52 -7.17
N SER A 19 -52.96 0.32 -8.19
CA SER A 19 -53.23 -0.04 -9.58
C SER A 19 -53.71 1.09 -10.51
N LYS A 20 -53.11 1.06 -11.68
CA LYS A 20 -53.54 1.34 -13.07
C LYS A 20 -52.95 2.59 -13.76
N LYS A 21 -52.09 2.32 -14.74
CA LYS A 21 -52.32 2.24 -16.21
C LYS A 21 -52.53 3.62 -16.87
N SER A 22 -51.79 4.05 -17.85
CA SER A 22 -51.70 3.65 -19.22
C SER A 22 -50.91 4.66 -20.10
N THR A 23 -50.07 4.09 -20.95
CA THR A 23 -49.90 4.31 -22.40
C THR A 23 -49.51 5.67 -22.97
N LYS A 24 -48.41 5.75 -23.69
CA LYS A 24 -48.20 5.82 -25.13
C LYS A 24 -46.89 6.56 -25.48
N LYS A 25 -46.00 5.83 -26.19
CA LYS A 25 -45.01 6.35 -27.14
C LYS A 25 -45.72 6.99 -28.36
N PRO A 26 -45.07 7.80 -29.22
CA PRO A 26 -43.78 7.51 -29.86
C PRO A 26 -42.88 8.69 -30.26
N ALA A 27 -41.62 8.35 -30.48
CA ALA A 27 -40.68 8.70 -31.54
C ALA A 27 -40.34 10.16 -31.92
N LYS A 28 -39.09 10.53 -31.87
CA LYS A 28 -38.09 10.65 -32.93
C LYS A 28 -36.90 11.54 -32.55
N SER A 29 -35.76 10.91 -32.60
CA SER A 29 -34.52 11.25 -33.29
C SER A 29 -33.77 12.56 -32.94
N ARG A 30 -32.56 12.39 -32.53
CA ARG A 30 -31.27 12.84 -33.08
C ARG A 30 -30.21 13.05 -32.00
N LYS A 31 -29.24 12.14 -32.06
CA LYS A 31 -27.78 12.38 -32.16
C LYS A 31 -27.20 13.57 -31.37
N LYS A 32 -26.41 13.26 -30.35
CA LYS A 32 -24.94 13.41 -30.36
C LYS A 32 -24.37 13.07 -28.97
N ALA A 33 -23.49 12.09 -29.06
CA ALA A 33 -22.17 12.08 -28.48
C ALA A 33 -22.01 12.28 -26.97
N ASP A 34 -21.67 11.18 -26.36
CA ASP A 34 -20.84 11.04 -25.16
C ASP A 34 -19.62 11.96 -25.18
N PRO A 35 -19.06 12.26 -23.97
CA PRO A 35 -18.04 11.32 -23.57
C PRO A 35 -18.23 10.78 -22.13
N ALA A 36 -18.07 9.48 -22.01
CA ALA A 36 -17.72 8.79 -20.80
C ALA A 36 -16.47 9.43 -20.21
N GLU A 37 -16.62 10.07 -19.08
CA GLU A 37 -15.50 10.47 -18.24
C GLU A 37 -14.96 9.23 -17.54
N SER A 38 -14.06 8.56 -18.25
CA SER A 38 -13.16 7.58 -17.67
C SER A 38 -12.36 8.28 -16.58
N VAL A 39 -12.55 7.86 -15.34
CA VAL A 39 -11.66 8.22 -14.23
C VAL A 39 -10.31 7.61 -14.57
N GLU A 40 -9.51 8.40 -15.22
CA GLU A 40 -8.12 8.12 -15.52
C GLU A 40 -7.37 8.07 -14.20
N SER A 41 -6.99 6.86 -13.78
CA SER A 41 -5.99 6.66 -12.74
C SER A 41 -4.79 7.52 -13.09
N GLY A 42 -4.46 8.46 -12.19
CA GLY A 42 -3.39 9.42 -12.39
C GLY A 42 -2.10 8.73 -12.81
N LYS A 43 -1.82 8.80 -14.09
CA LYS A 43 -0.47 8.63 -14.60
C LYS A 43 0.37 9.78 -14.07
N ASP A 44 1.33 9.45 -13.22
CA ASP A 44 2.48 10.28 -12.89
C ASP A 44 3.16 10.75 -14.19
N SER A 45 2.71 11.88 -14.73
CA SER A 45 3.31 12.55 -15.88
C SER A 45 4.05 13.83 -15.46
N ASP A 46 4.64 13.86 -14.27
CA ASP A 46 5.67 14.83 -13.94
C ASP A 46 7.07 14.22 -14.21
N LEU A 47 7.33 13.98 -15.50
CA LEU A 47 8.69 13.77 -15.99
C LEU A 47 9.46 15.11 -15.99
N LYS A 48 9.65 15.67 -14.78
CA LYS A 48 10.65 16.70 -14.56
C LYS A 48 12.02 16.07 -14.84
N ALA A 49 12.93 16.83 -15.48
CA ALA A 49 14.29 16.38 -15.78
C ALA A 49 14.94 15.73 -14.53
N PRO A 50 15.82 14.74 -14.69
CA PRO A 50 16.48 14.09 -13.57
C PRO A 50 17.12 15.16 -12.69
N LYS A 51 16.87 15.10 -11.38
CA LYS A 51 17.45 16.05 -10.41
C LYS A 51 18.97 15.93 -10.44
N THR A 52 19.65 17.04 -10.32
CA THR A 52 21.12 17.04 -10.20
C THR A 52 21.54 16.46 -8.85
N ALA A 53 22.75 15.90 -8.77
CA ALA A 53 23.28 15.36 -7.51
C ALA A 53 23.21 16.38 -6.36
N ALA A 54 23.60 17.63 -6.61
CA ALA A 54 23.52 18.71 -5.61
C ALA A 54 22.09 18.95 -5.06
N LYS A 55 21.05 18.81 -5.91
CA LYS A 55 19.65 18.92 -5.44
C LYS A 55 19.23 17.71 -4.61
N LEU A 56 19.78 16.53 -4.90
CA LEU A 56 19.47 15.32 -4.14
C LEU A 56 20.19 15.33 -2.77
N GLU A 57 21.38 15.89 -2.72
CA GLU A 57 22.09 16.16 -1.46
C GLU A 57 21.32 17.16 -0.60
N GLU A 58 20.88 18.29 -1.16
CA GLU A 58 20.02 19.28 -0.47
C GLU A 58 18.72 18.64 0.06
N GLU A 59 18.08 17.77 -0.74
CA GLU A 59 16.90 17.01 -0.27
C GLU A 59 17.25 16.06 0.88
N GLY A 60 18.42 15.45 0.84
CA GLY A 60 18.94 14.60 1.90
C GLY A 60 19.17 15.36 3.19
N ASP A 61 19.83 16.52 3.12
CA ASP A 61 20.11 17.37 4.28
C ASP A 61 18.81 17.86 4.96
N ILE A 62 17.84 18.37 4.18
CA ILE A 62 16.53 18.78 4.70
C ILE A 62 15.78 17.61 5.35
N ALA A 63 15.87 16.43 4.75
CA ALA A 63 15.25 15.24 5.29
C ALA A 63 15.90 14.78 6.59
N ALA A 64 17.24 14.87 6.68
CA ALA A 64 17.99 14.55 7.90
C ALA A 64 17.63 15.50 9.03
N ASP A 65 17.64 16.82 8.80
CA ASP A 65 17.23 17.82 9.79
C ASP A 65 15.82 17.53 10.35
N TYR A 66 14.88 17.15 9.48
CA TYR A 66 13.52 16.78 9.90
C TYR A 66 13.50 15.51 10.75
N LEU A 67 14.27 14.49 10.36
CA LEU A 67 14.34 13.22 11.09
C LEU A 67 15.09 13.35 12.43
N GLU A 68 16.16 14.14 12.49
CA GLU A 68 16.84 14.47 13.74
C GLU A 68 15.88 15.15 14.73
N ALA A 69 15.14 16.16 14.28
CA ALA A 69 14.14 16.81 15.12
C ALA A 69 13.04 15.85 15.60
N LEU A 70 12.65 14.86 14.76
CA LEU A 70 11.67 13.83 15.13
C LEU A 70 12.25 12.88 16.19
N LEU A 71 13.51 12.44 16.02
CA LEU A 71 14.19 11.58 17.00
C LEU A 71 14.36 12.29 18.35
N ASP A 72 14.76 13.56 18.35
CA ASP A 72 14.89 14.39 19.54
C ASP A 72 13.56 14.51 20.32
N ILE A 73 12.45 14.80 19.61
CA ILE A 73 11.12 14.90 20.24
C ILE A 73 10.66 13.55 20.81
N ALA A 74 11.05 12.47 20.15
CA ALA A 74 10.69 11.12 20.60
C ALA A 74 11.63 10.54 21.67
N ASP A 75 12.68 11.27 22.05
CA ASP A 75 13.74 10.84 23.00
C ASP A 75 14.39 9.52 22.55
N LEU A 76 14.78 9.48 21.26
CA LEU A 76 15.35 8.31 20.61
C LEU A 76 16.78 8.59 20.14
N ASP A 77 17.66 7.64 20.41
CA ASP A 77 19.03 7.64 19.89
C ASP A 77 19.06 6.96 18.51
N GLY A 78 19.66 7.61 17.53
CA GLY A 78 19.87 7.06 16.19
C GLY A 78 20.79 7.93 15.37
N ASP A 79 21.64 7.30 14.56
CA ASP A 79 22.49 7.99 13.59
C ASP A 79 21.81 7.99 12.23
N ILE A 80 21.89 9.10 11.49
CA ILE A 80 21.28 9.23 10.17
C ILE A 80 22.38 9.24 9.11
N ASP A 81 22.37 8.23 8.26
CA ASP A 81 23.23 8.15 7.09
C ASP A 81 22.47 8.67 5.86
N ILE A 82 23.14 9.52 5.05
CA ILE A 82 22.60 10.09 3.82
C ILE A 82 23.41 9.56 2.64
N ASP A 83 22.73 9.06 1.61
CA ASP A 83 23.32 8.62 0.36
C ASP A 83 22.43 9.02 -0.84
N VAL A 84 23.00 8.96 -2.05
CA VAL A 84 22.26 9.20 -3.29
C VAL A 84 22.27 7.94 -4.15
N GLU A 85 21.14 7.24 -4.16
CA GLU A 85 20.98 6.02 -4.91
C GLU A 85 19.92 6.13 -6.01
N ASN A 86 20.22 5.60 -7.19
CA ASN A 86 19.27 5.51 -8.31
C ASN A 86 18.57 6.85 -8.63
N GLY A 87 19.29 7.99 -8.47
CA GLY A 87 18.78 9.33 -8.75
C GLY A 87 17.73 9.83 -7.76
N ARG A 88 17.84 9.42 -6.50
CA ARG A 88 17.03 9.87 -5.35
C ARG A 88 17.86 9.88 -4.09
N ALA A 89 17.50 10.73 -3.14
CA ALA A 89 18.09 10.71 -1.80
C ALA A 89 17.65 9.43 -1.08
N ALA A 90 18.61 8.77 -0.43
CA ALA A 90 18.40 7.60 0.40
C ALA A 90 18.89 7.91 1.82
N LEU A 91 18.04 7.75 2.81
CA LEU A 91 18.38 7.96 4.20
C LEU A 91 18.22 6.65 4.97
N ALA A 92 19.14 6.38 5.87
CA ALA A 92 19.06 5.25 6.77
C ALA A 92 19.21 5.73 8.22
N ILE A 93 18.31 5.33 9.09
CA ILE A 93 18.42 5.54 10.52
C ILE A 93 18.94 4.24 11.13
N VAL A 94 20.10 4.31 11.78
CA VAL A 94 20.76 3.16 12.40
C VAL A 94 21.04 3.43 13.87
N GLY A 95 21.14 2.38 14.66
CA GLY A 95 21.41 2.49 16.09
C GLY A 95 20.16 2.51 16.96
N GLY A 96 20.35 2.49 18.27
CA GLY A 96 19.26 2.58 19.24
C GLY A 96 18.24 1.43 19.21
N LYS A 97 17.08 1.66 19.83
CA LYS A 97 15.92 0.76 19.82
C LYS A 97 14.84 1.33 18.93
N LEU A 98 15.01 1.23 17.62
CA LEU A 98 14.17 1.89 16.61
C LEU A 98 13.00 1.03 16.11
N SER A 99 12.81 -0.19 16.62
CA SER A 99 11.79 -1.12 16.14
C SER A 99 10.37 -0.56 16.17
N HIS A 100 10.06 0.38 17.08
CA HIS A 100 8.75 1.02 17.13
C HIS A 100 8.55 2.08 16.04
N LEU A 101 9.63 2.65 15.48
CA LEU A 101 9.58 3.53 14.31
C LEU A 101 9.38 2.74 13.00
N VAL A 102 9.69 1.47 13.02
CA VAL A 102 9.33 0.57 11.91
C VAL A 102 7.85 0.21 11.97
N GLY A 103 7.38 -0.11 13.18
CA GLY A 103 6.00 -0.52 13.39
C GLY A 103 5.70 -1.92 12.87
N ARG A 104 4.43 -2.26 12.82
CA ARG A 104 3.98 -3.55 12.31
C ARG A 104 4.13 -3.57 10.79
N GLU A 105 4.90 -4.52 10.27
CA GLU A 105 5.10 -4.70 8.82
C GLU A 105 5.63 -3.45 8.08
N GLY A 106 6.23 -2.48 8.81
CA GLY A 106 6.77 -1.25 8.21
C GLY A 106 5.77 -0.10 8.07
N GLU A 107 4.56 -0.18 8.66
CA GLU A 107 3.52 0.86 8.53
C GLU A 107 3.97 2.22 9.08
N VAL A 108 4.68 2.22 10.20
CA VAL A 108 5.18 3.46 10.82
C VAL A 108 6.31 4.04 9.97
N LEU A 109 7.24 3.19 9.50
CA LEU A 109 8.31 3.58 8.59
C LEU A 109 7.76 4.24 7.31
N ASP A 110 6.75 3.64 6.69
CA ASP A 110 6.14 4.21 5.48
C ASP A 110 5.46 5.56 5.77
N SER A 111 4.83 5.71 6.93
CA SER A 111 4.23 6.97 7.36
C SER A 111 5.27 8.06 7.61
N ILE A 112 6.36 7.72 8.30
CA ILE A 112 7.49 8.66 8.54
C ILE A 112 8.12 9.07 7.21
N GLN A 113 8.33 8.12 6.28
CA GLN A 113 8.86 8.43 4.96
C GLN A 113 7.97 9.43 4.20
N GLU A 114 6.65 9.28 4.22
CA GLU A 114 5.74 10.24 3.58
C GLU A 114 5.77 11.61 4.26
N LEU A 115 5.83 11.67 5.59
CA LEU A 115 5.98 12.93 6.32
C LEU A 115 7.30 13.63 5.98
N THR A 116 8.40 12.88 5.90
CA THR A 116 9.70 13.41 5.50
C THR A 116 9.68 13.94 4.06
N ARG A 117 9.03 13.24 3.13
CA ARG A 117 8.82 13.71 1.75
C ARG A 117 8.03 15.01 1.69
N LEU A 118 7.01 15.16 2.53
CA LEU A 118 6.22 16.38 2.62
C LEU A 118 7.03 17.53 3.21
N ALA A 119 7.88 17.27 4.22
CA ALA A 119 8.79 18.26 4.78
C ALA A 119 9.76 18.80 3.72
N VAL A 120 10.42 17.90 2.98
CA VAL A 120 11.29 18.25 1.85
C VAL A 120 10.53 19.05 0.78
N GLN A 121 9.33 18.60 0.40
CA GLN A 121 8.52 19.29 -0.59
C GLN A 121 8.11 20.70 -0.12
N THR A 122 7.84 20.88 1.15
CA THR A 122 7.50 22.20 1.71
C THR A 122 8.69 23.16 1.63
N SER A 123 9.90 22.67 1.85
CA SER A 123 11.12 23.46 1.81
C SER A 123 11.61 23.74 0.39
N THR A 124 11.59 22.74 -0.49
CA THR A 124 12.14 22.84 -1.86
C THR A 124 11.12 23.27 -2.91
N GLY A 125 9.81 23.11 -2.63
CA GLY A 125 8.72 23.29 -3.60
C GLY A 125 8.60 22.15 -4.63
N ASP A 126 9.52 21.19 -4.64
CA ASP A 126 9.58 20.07 -5.56
C ASP A 126 9.21 18.76 -4.86
N ARG A 127 8.41 17.92 -5.54
CA ARG A 127 8.07 16.58 -5.00
C ARG A 127 9.34 15.73 -4.86
N SER A 128 9.59 15.23 -3.66
CA SER A 128 10.70 14.34 -3.38
C SER A 128 10.30 12.87 -3.56
N ARG A 129 11.24 12.06 -4.04
CA ARG A 129 11.15 10.60 -4.14
C ARG A 129 12.15 9.91 -3.21
N LEU A 130 12.54 10.60 -2.13
CA LEU A 130 13.48 10.04 -1.17
C LEU A 130 13.00 8.68 -0.64
N MET A 131 13.97 7.86 -0.27
CA MET A 131 13.75 6.59 0.42
C MET A 131 14.27 6.68 1.83
N LEU A 132 13.52 6.17 2.77
CA LEU A 132 13.92 6.02 4.16
C LEU A 132 13.95 4.54 4.52
N ASP A 133 15.02 4.11 5.18
CA ASP A 133 15.10 2.81 5.83
C ASP A 133 15.43 2.98 7.31
N ILE A 134 15.04 2.06 8.16
CA ILE A 134 15.32 2.07 9.58
C ILE A 134 15.83 0.69 9.96
N ASP A 135 17.03 0.62 10.54
CA ASP A 135 17.67 -0.62 11.01
C ASP A 135 17.70 -1.75 9.95
N ASN A 136 17.95 -1.36 8.70
CA ASN A 136 17.96 -2.27 7.55
C ASN A 136 16.67 -3.12 7.41
N PHE A 137 15.53 -2.59 7.87
CA PHE A 137 14.27 -3.31 7.85
C PHE A 137 13.88 -3.79 6.45
N ARG A 138 14.04 -2.93 5.42
CA ARG A 138 13.66 -3.27 4.05
C ARG A 138 14.51 -4.39 3.47
N ALA A 139 15.82 -4.41 3.78
CA ALA A 139 16.73 -5.48 3.35
C ALA A 139 16.41 -6.81 4.04
N ASN A 140 16.20 -6.77 5.36
CA ASN A 140 15.81 -7.93 6.16
C ASN A 140 14.46 -8.49 5.68
N ARG A 141 13.46 -7.61 5.48
CA ARG A 141 12.14 -8.00 5.00
C ARG A 141 12.18 -8.63 3.61
N ARG A 142 13.01 -8.10 2.71
CA ARG A 142 13.23 -8.70 1.39
C ARG A 142 13.77 -10.13 1.50
N THR A 143 14.73 -10.36 2.39
CA THR A 143 15.33 -11.69 2.62
C THR A 143 14.29 -12.68 3.15
N GLU A 144 13.47 -12.25 4.13
CA GLU A 144 12.37 -13.07 4.67
C GLU A 144 11.34 -13.45 3.61
N LEU A 145 10.89 -12.46 2.83
CA LEU A 145 9.91 -12.67 1.78
C LEU A 145 10.44 -13.54 0.64
N THR A 146 11.72 -13.39 0.29
CA THR A 146 12.37 -14.27 -0.69
C THR A 146 12.44 -15.71 -0.20
N ALA A 147 12.74 -15.92 1.08
CA ALA A 147 12.75 -17.25 1.70
C ALA A 147 11.34 -17.86 1.71
N LEU A 148 10.33 -17.08 2.13
CA LEU A 148 8.92 -17.48 2.12
C LEU A 148 8.44 -17.84 0.70
N ALA A 149 8.79 -17.02 -0.30
CA ALA A 149 8.42 -17.32 -1.68
C ALA A 149 9.00 -18.62 -2.20
N LYS A 150 10.25 -18.91 -1.86
CA LYS A 150 10.91 -20.18 -2.23
C LYS A 150 10.23 -21.39 -1.58
N GLU A 151 9.93 -21.29 -0.29
CA GLU A 151 9.24 -22.36 0.45
C GLU A 151 7.86 -22.65 -0.16
N MET A 152 7.07 -21.59 -0.39
CA MET A 152 5.73 -21.72 -0.98
C MET A 152 5.77 -22.20 -2.44
N ALA A 153 6.82 -21.85 -3.19
CA ALA A 153 7.03 -22.35 -4.55
C ALA A 153 7.28 -23.87 -4.56
N GLU A 154 8.09 -24.37 -3.65
CA GLU A 154 8.33 -25.82 -3.50
C GLU A 154 7.07 -26.56 -3.04
N GLU A 155 6.30 -25.96 -2.14
CA GLU A 155 5.02 -26.53 -1.71
C GLU A 155 4.03 -26.59 -2.88
N ALA A 156 3.91 -25.53 -3.70
CA ALA A 156 3.05 -25.50 -4.89
C ALA A 156 3.45 -26.60 -5.89
N LYS A 157 4.73 -26.80 -6.13
CA LYS A 157 5.24 -27.89 -7.00
C LYS A 157 4.91 -29.26 -6.46
N THR A 158 5.03 -29.46 -5.14
CA THR A 158 4.82 -30.76 -4.49
C THR A 158 3.33 -31.12 -4.42
N THR A 159 2.48 -30.16 -4.09
CA THR A 159 1.04 -30.39 -3.94
C THR A 159 0.30 -30.35 -5.28
N GLY A 160 0.86 -29.71 -6.31
CA GLY A 160 0.21 -29.48 -7.61
C GLY A 160 -0.99 -28.53 -7.53
N GLY A 161 -1.14 -27.81 -6.42
CA GLY A 161 -2.22 -26.87 -6.16
C GLY A 161 -1.75 -25.43 -6.08
N SER A 162 -2.66 -24.47 -6.26
CA SER A 162 -2.37 -23.05 -6.02
C SER A 162 -2.25 -22.76 -4.52
N ILE A 163 -1.27 -21.92 -4.15
CA ILE A 163 -1.06 -21.51 -2.77
C ILE A 163 -1.38 -20.02 -2.63
N LYS A 164 -2.25 -19.72 -1.66
CA LYS A 164 -2.62 -18.37 -1.30
C LYS A 164 -1.79 -17.87 -0.12
N LEU A 165 -1.11 -16.74 -0.29
CA LEU A 165 -0.35 -16.09 0.76
C LEU A 165 -1.24 -15.16 1.62
N LYS A 166 -0.69 -14.66 2.72
CA LYS A 166 -1.35 -13.65 3.54
C LYS A 166 -1.42 -12.31 2.78
N PRO A 167 -2.38 -11.45 3.12
CA PRO A 167 -2.38 -10.07 2.62
C PRO A 167 -1.06 -9.37 2.93
N MET A 168 -0.59 -8.58 1.98
CA MET A 168 0.67 -7.85 2.09
C MET A 168 0.67 -6.60 1.22
N ASN A 169 1.56 -5.64 1.53
CA ASN A 169 1.64 -4.39 0.80
C ASN A 169 2.21 -4.56 -0.63
N ALA A 170 2.13 -3.50 -1.46
CA ALA A 170 2.53 -3.57 -2.86
C ALA A 170 4.03 -3.88 -3.07
N PHE A 171 4.89 -3.39 -2.18
CA PHE A 171 6.32 -3.66 -2.20
C PHE A 171 6.60 -5.15 -1.93
N GLU A 172 5.96 -5.71 -0.92
CA GLU A 172 6.10 -7.11 -0.55
C GLU A 172 5.60 -8.05 -1.65
N ARG A 173 4.43 -7.72 -2.24
CA ARG A 173 3.88 -8.49 -3.36
C ARG A 173 4.84 -8.51 -4.54
N LYS A 174 5.49 -7.40 -4.84
CA LYS A 174 6.49 -7.34 -5.91
C LYS A 174 7.66 -8.29 -5.67
N ILE A 175 8.21 -8.33 -4.44
CA ILE A 175 9.31 -9.24 -4.09
C ILE A 175 8.91 -10.70 -4.31
N ILE A 176 7.71 -11.07 -3.87
CA ILE A 176 7.18 -12.43 -4.09
C ILE A 176 7.05 -12.72 -5.58
N HIS A 177 6.44 -11.83 -6.38
CA HIS A 177 6.27 -12.02 -7.82
C HIS A 177 7.61 -12.19 -8.53
N ASP A 178 8.58 -11.32 -8.24
CA ASP A 178 9.92 -11.38 -8.84
C ASP A 178 10.59 -12.73 -8.50
N THR A 179 10.53 -13.15 -7.23
CA THR A 179 11.12 -14.43 -6.79
C THR A 179 10.43 -15.63 -7.43
N ILE A 180 9.11 -15.63 -7.53
CA ILE A 180 8.34 -16.73 -8.12
C ILE A 180 8.61 -16.83 -9.62
N GLN A 181 8.74 -15.68 -10.30
CA GLN A 181 9.11 -15.63 -11.72
C GLN A 181 10.52 -16.18 -11.95
N ASP A 182 11.49 -15.85 -11.09
CA ASP A 182 12.87 -16.38 -11.15
C ASP A 182 12.90 -17.92 -10.98
N LEU A 183 11.94 -18.47 -10.25
CA LEU A 183 11.78 -19.92 -10.05
C LEU A 183 10.98 -20.61 -11.18
N GLY A 184 10.55 -19.86 -12.20
CA GLY A 184 9.83 -20.37 -13.37
C GLY A 184 8.36 -20.72 -13.09
N LEU A 185 7.77 -20.17 -12.01
CA LEU A 185 6.37 -20.33 -11.67
C LEU A 185 5.57 -19.06 -12.02
N THR A 186 4.26 -19.19 -12.00
CA THR A 186 3.33 -18.05 -12.20
C THR A 186 2.72 -17.63 -10.88
N SER A 187 2.54 -16.32 -10.70
CA SER A 187 1.84 -15.78 -9.54
C SER A 187 0.97 -14.59 -9.93
N GLU A 188 -0.15 -14.43 -9.25
CA GLU A 188 -1.11 -13.33 -9.47
C GLU A 188 -1.44 -12.65 -8.15
N SER A 189 -1.73 -11.34 -8.20
CA SER A 189 -2.24 -10.60 -7.05
C SER A 189 -3.74 -10.50 -7.13
N ASP A 190 -4.44 -11.01 -6.09
CA ASP A 190 -5.90 -11.02 -5.97
C ASP A 190 -6.36 -10.25 -4.72
N GLY A 191 -7.63 -9.83 -4.71
CA GLY A 191 -8.23 -9.06 -3.63
C GLY A 191 -8.04 -7.54 -3.79
N GLU A 192 -8.64 -6.80 -2.88
CA GLU A 192 -8.59 -5.34 -2.81
C GLU A 192 -7.74 -4.88 -1.62
N ASP A 193 -7.02 -3.77 -1.77
CA ASP A 193 -6.26 -3.19 -0.67
C ASP A 193 -7.22 -2.77 0.48
N PRO A 194 -6.88 -3.00 1.76
CA PRO A 194 -5.60 -3.48 2.30
C PRO A 194 -5.44 -5.02 2.33
N ASN A 195 -6.43 -5.79 1.91
CA ASN A 195 -6.44 -7.26 2.02
C ASN A 195 -5.93 -7.96 0.76
N ARG A 196 -5.18 -7.27 -0.09
CA ARG A 196 -4.66 -7.82 -1.33
C ARG A 196 -3.48 -8.76 -1.06
N PHE A 197 -3.49 -9.93 -1.71
CA PHE A 197 -2.55 -11.02 -1.48
C PHE A 197 -2.02 -11.60 -2.80
N VAL A 198 -1.01 -12.46 -2.72
CA VAL A 198 -0.46 -13.18 -3.87
C VAL A 198 -0.94 -14.62 -3.85
N VAL A 199 -1.28 -15.13 -5.02
CA VAL A 199 -1.57 -16.55 -5.30
C VAL A 199 -0.47 -17.08 -6.19
N ILE A 200 0.15 -18.19 -5.79
CA ILE A 200 1.20 -18.90 -6.53
C ILE A 200 0.57 -20.10 -7.21
N TYR A 201 0.80 -20.25 -8.51
CA TYR A 201 0.30 -21.38 -9.29
C TYR A 201 1.43 -22.37 -9.58
N PRO A 202 1.16 -23.68 -9.53
CA PRO A 202 2.11 -24.69 -9.98
C PRO A 202 2.39 -24.52 -11.48
N ALA A 203 3.54 -25.03 -11.94
CA ALA A 203 3.92 -25.02 -13.36
C ALA A 203 3.07 -26.02 -14.17
#